data_d0fd26a4bf9b18bcd8316d58a04181f6
#
_entry.id   d0fd26a4bf9b18bcd8316d58a04181f6
#
_cell.length_a   1.000
_cell.length_b   1.000
_cell.length_c   1.000
_cell.angle_alpha   90.00
_cell.angle_beta   90.00
_cell.angle_gamma   90.00
#
_symmetry.space_group_name_H-M   'P 1'
#
loop_
_entity.id
_entity.type
_entity.pdbx_description
1 polymer ?
#
loop_
_entity_poly.entity_id
_entity_poly.type
_entity_poly.pdbx_seq_one_letter_code
_entity_poly.pdbx_strand_id
1 'polypeptide(L)'
;MLRDEAIRKLREHEAELRQLGVQHLYLFGSMARGEAGEDSDVDLFFDYEKGKLGLFELMDVKEQTSRILGRKADIMTRDSLHKVLRARIEASALQVF
;
A
#
# COMPACT_ATOMS: atom_id res chain seq x y z
N MET A 1 -13.11 8.37 -2.08
CA MET A 1 -12.71 7.53 -0.91
C MET A 1 -11.87 8.37 0.03
N LEU A 2 -12.18 8.33 1.30
CA LEU A 2 -11.43 9.04 2.31
C LEU A 2 -10.30 8.17 2.88
N ARG A 3 -9.29 8.83 3.43
CA ARG A 3 -8.12 8.17 4.03
C ARG A 3 -8.50 7.10 5.05
N ASP A 4 -9.36 7.45 5.99
CA ASP A 4 -9.73 6.53 7.07
C ASP A 4 -10.50 5.32 6.55
N GLU A 5 -11.30 5.50 5.52
CA GLU A 5 -12.02 4.41 4.87
C GLU A 5 -11.06 3.44 4.18
N ALA A 6 -10.05 3.98 3.48
CA ALA A 6 -9.04 3.15 2.83
C ALA A 6 -8.26 2.33 3.86
N ILE A 7 -7.83 2.96 4.94
CA ILE A 7 -7.10 2.28 6.02
C ILE A 7 -7.95 1.19 6.64
N ARG A 8 -9.21 1.47 6.92
CA ARG A 8 -10.14 0.50 7.53
C ARG A 8 -10.32 -0.72 6.64
N LYS A 9 -10.57 -0.51 5.36
CA LYS A 9 -10.77 -1.62 4.41
C LYS A 9 -9.54 -2.51 4.30
N LEU A 10 -8.35 -1.90 4.27
CA LEU A 10 -7.10 -2.66 4.19
C LEU A 10 -6.85 -3.43 5.48
N ARG A 11 -7.12 -2.85 6.63
CA ARG A 11 -6.98 -3.53 7.92
C ARG A 11 -7.90 -4.73 8.05
N GLU A 12 -9.11 -4.63 7.52
CA GLU A 12 -10.07 -5.74 7.53
C GLU A 12 -9.56 -6.95 6.75
N HIS A 13 -8.64 -6.73 5.81
CA HIS A 13 -8.07 -7.78 4.95
C HIS A 13 -6.60 -8.07 5.27
N GLU A 14 -6.16 -7.69 6.47
CA GLU A 14 -4.77 -7.89 6.88
C GLU A 14 -4.29 -9.33 6.71
N ALA A 15 -5.08 -10.30 7.18
CA ALA A 15 -4.71 -11.71 7.13
C ALA A 15 -4.49 -12.18 5.68
N GLU A 16 -5.35 -11.78 4.76
CA GLU A 16 -5.21 -12.11 3.34
C GLU A 16 -3.93 -11.54 2.75
N LEU A 17 -3.64 -10.28 3.06
CA LEU A 17 -2.45 -9.61 2.54
C LEU A 17 -1.18 -10.20 3.13
N ARG A 18 -1.19 -10.58 4.40
CA ARG A 18 -0.04 -11.26 5.02
C ARG A 18 0.23 -12.61 4.39
N GLN A 19 -0.80 -13.33 4.00
CA GLN A 19 -0.64 -14.60 3.29
C GLN A 19 0.02 -14.44 1.92
N LEU A 20 -0.15 -13.27 1.30
CA LEU A 20 0.49 -12.95 0.02
C LEU A 20 1.92 -12.45 0.18
N GLY A 21 2.39 -12.28 1.40
CA GLY A 21 3.77 -11.87 1.69
C GLY A 21 3.94 -10.48 2.25
N VAL A 22 2.85 -9.75 2.49
CA VAL A 22 2.90 -8.40 3.07
C VAL A 22 3.14 -8.49 4.57
N GLN A 23 4.26 -7.96 5.06
CA GLN A 23 4.56 -7.91 6.49
C GLN A 23 3.97 -6.66 7.13
N HIS A 24 4.22 -5.52 6.52
CA HIS A 24 3.71 -4.21 6.96
C HIS A 24 3.26 -3.43 5.74
N LEU A 25 2.17 -2.70 5.89
CA LEU A 25 1.57 -1.92 4.79
C LEU A 25 1.46 -0.46 5.21
N TYR A 26 1.84 0.45 4.31
CA TYR A 26 1.84 1.89 4.55
C TYR A 26 1.11 2.62 3.44
N LEU A 27 0.36 3.64 3.82
CA LEU A 27 -0.33 4.55 2.91
C LEU A 27 0.50 5.83 2.79
N PHE A 28 0.73 6.30 1.57
CA PHE A 28 1.44 7.55 1.35
C PHE A 28 0.79 8.36 0.23
N GLY A 29 1.43 9.46 -0.15
CA GLY A 29 0.94 10.31 -1.22
C GLY A 29 -0.22 11.19 -0.81
N SER A 30 -1.00 11.65 -1.79
CA SER A 30 -2.09 12.58 -1.56
C SER A 30 -3.17 12.06 -0.61
N MET A 31 -3.47 10.76 -0.70
CA MET A 31 -4.46 10.13 0.20
C MET A 31 -4.02 10.22 1.66
N ALA A 32 -2.74 9.93 1.95
CA ALA A 32 -2.21 10.01 3.30
C ALA A 32 -2.23 11.43 3.86
N ARG A 33 -2.05 12.43 2.98
CA ARG A 33 -2.09 13.83 3.38
C ARG A 33 -3.50 14.40 3.48
N GLY A 34 -4.52 13.62 3.13
CA GLY A 34 -5.90 14.09 3.11
C GLY A 34 -6.21 15.03 1.96
N GLU A 35 -5.39 15.04 0.92
CA GLU A 35 -5.51 15.92 -0.24
C GLU A 35 -6.11 15.23 -1.47
N ALA A 36 -6.39 13.94 -1.37
CA ALA A 36 -6.88 13.15 -2.50
C ALA A 36 -8.31 13.51 -2.87
N GLY A 37 -8.56 13.65 -4.18
CA GLY A 37 -9.91 13.74 -4.72
C GLY A 37 -10.56 12.35 -4.85
N GLU A 38 -11.82 12.31 -5.27
CA GLU A 38 -12.57 11.06 -5.41
C GLU A 38 -11.93 10.07 -6.39
N ASP A 39 -11.28 10.59 -7.43
CA ASP A 39 -10.67 9.78 -8.47
C ASP A 39 -9.17 9.58 -8.31
N SER A 40 -8.60 10.02 -7.19
CA SER A 40 -7.17 9.86 -6.94
C SER A 40 -6.81 8.40 -6.72
N ASP A 41 -5.65 7.99 -7.25
CA ASP A 41 -5.10 6.67 -6.98
C ASP A 41 -4.67 6.58 -5.50
N VAL A 42 -4.68 5.37 -4.97
CA VAL A 42 -4.22 5.11 -3.61
C VAL A 42 -2.76 4.64 -3.70
N ASP A 43 -1.85 5.39 -3.11
CA ASP A 43 -0.43 5.07 -3.12
C ASP A 43 -0.05 4.30 -1.86
N LEU A 44 0.53 3.12 -2.05
CA LEU A 44 0.88 2.21 -0.96
C LEU A 44 2.31 1.68 -1.16
N PHE A 45 3.01 1.45 -0.05
CA PHE A 45 4.20 0.62 -0.09
C PHE A 45 4.16 -0.40 1.05
N PHE A 46 4.90 -1.49 0.89
CA PHE A 46 4.88 -2.55 1.88
C PHE A 46 6.26 -3.18 2.08
N ASP A 47 6.41 -3.80 3.24
CA ASP A 47 7.58 -4.61 3.58
C ASP A 47 7.25 -6.08 3.39
N TYR A 48 8.24 -6.85 2.96
CA TYR A 48 8.11 -8.29 2.75
C TYR A 48 9.36 -9.00 3.28
N GLU A 49 9.24 -10.28 3.52
CA GLU A 49 10.38 -11.09 3.92
C GLU A 49 11.25 -11.39 2.70
N LYS A 50 12.54 -11.05 2.77
CA LYS A 50 13.47 -11.24 1.66
C LYS A 50 13.49 -12.70 1.22
N GLY A 51 13.44 -12.90 -0.09
CA GLY A 51 13.44 -14.22 -0.70
C GLY A 51 12.07 -14.87 -0.81
N LYS A 52 11.03 -14.27 -0.22
CA LYS A 52 9.67 -14.83 -0.24
C LYS A 52 8.71 -14.09 -1.15
N LEU A 53 9.12 -12.98 -1.75
CA LEU A 53 8.28 -12.25 -2.68
C LEU A 53 8.83 -12.37 -4.10
N GLY A 54 8.11 -13.05 -4.98
CA GLY A 54 8.40 -13.11 -6.40
C GLY A 54 7.50 -12.18 -7.18
N LEU A 55 7.69 -12.17 -8.50
CA LEU A 55 6.90 -11.31 -9.39
C LEU A 55 5.41 -11.64 -9.33
N PHE A 56 5.07 -12.93 -9.28
CA PHE A 56 3.67 -13.36 -9.23
C PHE A 56 2.99 -12.92 -7.93
N GLU A 57 3.68 -13.04 -6.81
CA GLU A 57 3.18 -12.60 -5.50
C GLU A 57 2.97 -11.10 -5.47
N LEU A 58 3.87 -10.33 -6.09
CA LEU A 58 3.71 -8.88 -6.19
C LEU A 58 2.48 -8.52 -7.01
N MET A 59 2.25 -9.24 -8.12
CA MET A 59 1.08 -9.01 -8.95
C MET A 59 -0.21 -9.34 -8.19
N ASP A 60 -0.21 -10.41 -7.40
CA ASP A 60 -1.35 -10.78 -6.57
C ASP A 60 -1.65 -9.71 -5.51
N VAL A 61 -0.62 -9.17 -4.88
CA VAL A 61 -0.78 -8.08 -3.92
C VAL A 61 -1.41 -6.86 -4.58
N LYS A 62 -0.95 -6.49 -5.77
CA LYS A 62 -1.50 -5.36 -6.52
C LYS A 62 -2.98 -5.58 -6.86
N GLU A 63 -3.30 -6.76 -7.37
CA GLU A 63 -4.67 -7.09 -7.75
C GLU A 63 -5.60 -7.10 -6.53
N GLN A 64 -5.16 -7.72 -5.46
CA GLN A 64 -5.96 -7.85 -4.26
C GLN A 64 -6.22 -6.50 -3.58
N THR A 65 -5.20 -5.64 -3.49
CA THR A 65 -5.38 -4.32 -2.89
C THR A 65 -6.34 -3.46 -3.71
N SER A 66 -6.25 -3.50 -5.03
CA SER A 66 -7.19 -2.78 -5.90
C SER A 66 -8.62 -3.29 -5.73
N ARG A 67 -8.78 -4.60 -5.60
CA ARG A 67 -10.09 -5.22 -5.38
C ARG A 67 -10.69 -4.82 -4.03
N ILE A 68 -9.88 -4.86 -2.97
CA ILE A 68 -10.31 -4.47 -1.63
C ILE A 68 -10.79 -3.02 -1.60
N LEU A 69 -10.04 -2.14 -2.25
CA LEU A 69 -10.35 -0.72 -2.27
C LEU A 69 -11.43 -0.32 -3.28
N GLY A 70 -11.69 -1.18 -4.28
CA GLY A 70 -12.62 -0.87 -5.35
C GLY A 70 -12.14 0.24 -6.27
N ARG A 71 -10.82 0.48 -6.33
CA ARG A 71 -10.18 1.48 -7.18
C ARG A 71 -8.74 1.12 -7.43
N LYS A 72 -8.11 1.80 -8.37
CA LYS A 72 -6.72 1.57 -8.68
C LYS A 72 -5.84 1.89 -7.47
N ALA A 73 -5.05 0.92 -7.05
CA ALA A 73 -4.03 1.07 -6.03
C ALA A 73 -2.66 0.97 -6.69
N ASP A 74 -1.83 1.98 -6.44
CA ASP A 74 -0.45 2.00 -6.91
C ASP A 74 0.42 1.52 -5.75
N ILE A 75 0.66 0.21 -5.71
CA ILE A 75 1.38 -0.44 -4.61
C ILE A 75 2.76 -0.90 -5.06
N MET A 76 3.74 -0.69 -4.22
CA MET A 76 5.12 -1.05 -4.48
C MET A 76 5.80 -1.50 -3.19
N THR A 77 6.96 -2.14 -3.33
CA THR A 77 7.76 -2.49 -2.17
C THR A 77 8.51 -1.26 -1.67
N ARG A 78 8.87 -1.24 -0.39
CA ARG A 78 9.68 -0.14 0.17
C ARG A 78 10.99 0.04 -0.62
N ASP A 79 11.61 -1.07 -1.02
CA ASP A 79 12.87 -1.04 -1.77
C ASP A 79 12.73 -0.42 -3.16
N SER A 80 11.50 -0.36 -3.69
CA SER A 80 11.24 0.23 -5.00
C SER A 80 11.00 1.74 -4.94
N LEU A 81 10.92 2.33 -3.75
CA LEU A 81 10.74 3.76 -3.61
C LEU A 81 11.97 4.48 -4.15
N HIS A 82 11.73 5.59 -4.88
CA HIS A 82 12.81 6.39 -5.44
C HIS A 82 13.73 6.89 -4.32
N LYS A 83 15.05 6.64 -4.46
CA LYS A 83 16.04 6.93 -3.41
C LYS A 83 15.96 8.35 -2.86
N VAL A 84 15.80 9.34 -3.74
CA VAL A 84 15.75 10.75 -3.34
C VAL A 84 14.48 11.06 -2.52
N LEU A 85 13.38 10.37 -2.83
CA LEU A 85 12.08 10.62 -2.20
C LEU A 85 11.78 9.70 -1.02
N ARG A 86 12.56 8.63 -0.86
CA ARG A 86 12.29 7.58 0.12
C ARG A 86 12.13 8.11 1.54
N ALA A 87 13.09 8.88 2.02
CA ALA A 87 13.04 9.41 3.38
C ALA A 87 11.81 10.30 3.60
N ARG A 88 11.47 11.11 2.60
CA ARG A 88 10.31 11.99 2.64
C ARG A 88 9.00 11.19 2.65
N ILE A 89 8.90 10.16 1.82
CA ILE A 89 7.74 9.29 1.76
C ILE A 89 7.56 8.55 3.09
N GLU A 90 8.63 7.97 3.61
CA GLU A 90 8.59 7.23 4.87
C GLU A 90 8.20 8.14 6.05
N ALA A 91 8.67 9.38 6.05
CA ALA A 91 8.37 10.34 7.12
C ALA A 91 6.90 10.73 7.17
N SER A 92 6.21 10.76 6.02
CA SER A 92 4.80 11.15 5.95
C SER A 92 3.83 9.98 5.80
N ALA A 93 4.34 8.76 5.70
CA ALA A 93 3.50 7.57 5.51
C ALA A 93 2.74 7.22 6.78
N LEU A 94 1.54 6.67 6.57
CA LEU A 94 0.70 6.17 7.66
C LEU A 94 0.71 4.64 7.63
N GLN A 95 1.05 4.04 8.75
CA GLN A 95 1.07 2.58 8.85
C GLN A 95 -0.37 2.05 8.91
N VAL A 96 -0.68 1.16 7.98
CA VAL A 96 -1.99 0.50 7.95
C VAL A 96 -1.99 -0.68 8.93
N PHE A 97 -0.96 -1.50 8.83
CA PHE A 97 -0.73 -2.57 9.81
C PHE A 97 0.71 -2.97 9.87
#